data_920a5fbaa50bab03bc7fc84fd7d02d13
#
_entry.id   920a5fbaa50bab03bc7fc84fd7d02d13
#
_cell.length_a   1.000
_cell.length_b   1.000
_cell.length_c   1.000
_cell.angle_alpha   90.00
_cell.angle_beta   90.00
_cell.angle_gamma   90.00
#
_symmetry.space_group_name_H-M   'P 1'
#
loop_
_entity.id
_entity.type
_entity.pdbx_description
1 polymer ?
#
loop_
_entity_poly.entity_id
_entity_poly.type
_entity_poly.pdbx_seq_one_letter_code
_entity_poly.pdbx_strand_id
1 'polypeptide(L)'
;YEITTRLVGSEMCIRDRLTSAVPVLRSMGFEVVVLGPADDGSLPLFLDAGAAVVTRSDCVMNSSLWGLATSADFVLANTVVEAAAVSTLNGSFVPVLWWLHDAFAGYPFIAHKIPKTLGSNVHVCAVGSHATAAMHSVRPDFSIEQLIYGLPDYAQESFPPYDISYAGGRPLFVTVGSFEPRKGQDIFCNAIRLLKPEVRQKAAFLFVGKAADKSLKNAVDALVEDYPDTVFYRKRLERPEIKSLMDQCTCVVC
;
A
#
# COMPACT_ATOMS: atom_id res chain seq x y z
N TYR A 1 -12.87 21.00 1.18
CA TYR A 1 -12.11 20.11 0.32
C TYR A 1 -11.63 18.94 1.17
N GLU A 2 -12.39 17.86 1.21
CA GLU A 2 -11.91 16.57 1.71
C GLU A 2 -10.90 16.04 0.72
N ILE A 3 -9.61 16.17 1.06
CA ILE A 3 -8.56 15.42 0.37
C ILE A 3 -8.58 14.02 1.01
N THR A 4 -9.44 13.17 0.50
CA THR A 4 -9.27 11.73 0.67
C THR A 4 -8.05 11.32 -0.17
N THR A 5 -6.87 11.47 0.39
CA THR A 5 -5.65 10.88 -0.17
C THR A 5 -5.76 9.36 -0.04
N ARG A 6 -6.49 8.76 -0.94
CA ARG A 6 -6.46 7.32 -1.16
C ARG A 6 -5.14 6.97 -1.82
N LEU A 7 -4.15 6.62 -1.03
CA LEU A 7 -2.91 5.98 -1.48
C LEU A 7 -3.23 4.52 -1.86
N VAL A 8 -3.86 4.32 -3.02
CA VAL A 8 -4.47 3.04 -3.45
C VAL A 8 -3.46 2.01 -3.95
N GLY A 9 -2.21 2.14 -3.87
CA GLY A 9 -1.26 1.11 -4.34
C GLY A 9 -0.27 0.65 -3.28
N SER A 10 0.15 1.55 -2.40
CA SER A 10 0.93 1.21 -1.22
C SER A 10 0.09 0.58 -0.12
N GLU A 11 -1.19 0.89 -0.10
CA GLU A 11 -2.15 0.41 0.88
C GLU A 11 -2.31 -1.12 0.87
N MET A 12 -2.31 -1.77 -0.29
CA MET A 12 -2.49 -3.22 -0.36
C MET A 12 -1.32 -3.96 0.32
N CYS A 13 -0.08 -3.58 0.05
CA CYS A 13 1.08 -4.18 0.70
C CYS A 13 1.17 -3.87 2.21
N ILE A 14 0.79 -2.65 2.62
CA ILE A 14 0.80 -2.21 4.01
C ILE A 14 -0.29 -2.95 4.79
N ARG A 15 -1.48 -3.09 4.23
CA ARG A 15 -2.61 -3.81 4.81
C ARG A 15 -2.32 -5.28 5.00
N ASP A 16 -1.79 -5.95 3.99
CA ASP A 16 -1.43 -7.37 4.05
C ASP A 16 -0.44 -7.64 5.19
N ARG A 17 0.48 -6.70 5.44
CA ARG A 17 1.45 -6.79 6.54
C ARG A 17 0.82 -6.63 7.90
N LEU A 18 0.00 -5.60 8.08
CA LEU A 18 -0.72 -5.41 9.34
C LEU A 18 -1.67 -6.58 9.60
N THR A 19 -2.37 -7.04 8.58
CA THR A 19 -3.24 -8.21 8.69
C THR A 19 -2.44 -9.46 9.10
N SER A 20 -1.24 -9.65 8.53
CA SER A 20 -0.35 -10.77 8.90
C SER A 20 0.23 -10.64 10.31
N ALA A 21 0.35 -9.43 10.84
CA ALA A 21 0.80 -9.20 12.22
C ALA A 21 -0.27 -9.56 13.27
N VAL A 22 -1.55 -9.50 12.92
CA VAL A 22 -2.65 -9.78 13.87
C VAL A 22 -2.55 -11.18 14.50
N PRO A 23 -2.44 -12.30 13.74
CA PRO A 23 -2.31 -13.62 14.32
C PRO A 23 -1.07 -13.76 15.21
N VAL A 24 0.03 -13.10 14.86
CA VAL A 24 1.27 -13.11 15.64
C VAL A 24 1.07 -12.41 16.98
N LEU A 25 0.52 -11.20 16.98
CA LEU A 25 0.21 -10.47 18.22
C LEU A 25 -0.76 -11.26 19.10
N ARG A 26 -1.77 -11.86 18.52
CA ARG A 26 -2.72 -12.70 19.25
C ARG A 26 -2.05 -13.93 19.88
N SER A 27 -1.12 -14.58 19.17
CA SER A 27 -0.36 -15.71 19.73
C SER A 27 0.54 -15.29 20.90
N MET A 28 0.90 -14.01 20.98
CA MET A 28 1.62 -13.41 22.11
C MET A 28 0.71 -12.99 23.27
N GLY A 29 -0.61 -13.18 23.13
CA GLY A 29 -1.60 -12.85 24.17
C GLY A 29 -2.24 -11.47 24.05
N PHE A 30 -1.96 -10.71 23.01
CA PHE A 30 -2.60 -9.40 22.79
C PHE A 30 -4.01 -9.54 22.19
N GLU A 31 -4.93 -8.71 22.64
CA GLU A 31 -6.16 -8.41 21.94
C GLU A 31 -5.89 -7.26 20.95
N VAL A 32 -6.19 -7.51 19.67
CA VAL A 32 -5.90 -6.54 18.60
C VAL A 32 -7.16 -5.82 18.20
N VAL A 33 -7.15 -4.50 18.30
CA VAL A 33 -8.22 -3.62 17.82
C VAL A 33 -7.69 -2.76 16.68
N VAL A 34 -8.35 -2.80 15.54
CA VAL A 34 -8.01 -1.99 14.36
C VAL A 34 -8.97 -0.84 14.22
N LEU A 35 -8.44 0.37 14.17
CA LEU A 35 -9.19 1.59 13.86
C LEU A 35 -8.97 1.93 12.39
N GLY A 36 -10.05 2.07 11.61
CA GLY A 36 -9.94 2.40 10.20
C GLY A 36 -11.20 3.06 9.64
N PRO A 37 -11.11 3.72 8.47
CA PRO A 37 -12.27 4.34 7.83
C PRO A 37 -13.31 3.29 7.42
N ALA A 38 -14.59 3.64 7.53
CA ALA A 38 -15.71 2.72 7.29
C ALA A 38 -15.78 2.16 5.86
N ASP A 39 -15.26 2.89 4.89
CA ASP A 39 -15.25 2.52 3.47
C ASP A 39 -13.95 1.81 3.03
N ASP A 40 -13.11 1.42 3.99
CA ASP A 40 -11.91 0.67 3.72
C ASP A 40 -12.24 -0.81 3.46
N GLY A 41 -12.14 -1.24 2.21
CA GLY A 41 -12.38 -2.62 1.80
C GLY A 41 -11.41 -3.65 2.40
N SER A 42 -10.48 -3.24 3.27
CA SER A 42 -9.56 -4.16 3.99
C SER A 42 -10.09 -4.59 5.36
N LEU A 43 -11.10 -3.93 5.91
CA LEU A 43 -11.61 -4.25 7.24
C LEU A 43 -12.03 -5.72 7.41
N PRO A 44 -12.67 -6.38 6.43
CA PRO A 44 -12.96 -7.81 6.52
C PRO A 44 -11.71 -8.67 6.72
N LEU A 45 -10.58 -8.32 6.09
CA LEU A 45 -9.32 -9.07 6.24
C LEU A 45 -8.80 -9.05 7.68
N PHE A 46 -8.97 -7.92 8.38
CA PHE A 46 -8.60 -7.82 9.79
C PHE A 46 -9.52 -8.63 10.70
N LEU A 47 -10.83 -8.64 10.39
CA LEU A 47 -11.80 -9.48 11.10
C LEU A 47 -11.47 -10.96 10.92
N ASP A 48 -11.18 -11.39 9.70
CA ASP A 48 -10.80 -12.78 9.38
C ASP A 48 -9.48 -13.18 10.07
N ALA A 49 -8.55 -12.23 10.21
CA ALA A 49 -7.32 -12.41 10.97
C ALA A 49 -7.54 -12.46 12.50
N GLY A 50 -8.74 -12.13 12.96
CA GLY A 50 -9.16 -12.22 14.37
C GLY A 50 -8.98 -10.93 15.15
N ALA A 51 -8.85 -9.75 14.50
CA ALA A 51 -8.91 -8.48 15.17
C ALA A 51 -10.36 -8.01 15.40
N ALA A 52 -10.59 -7.23 16.44
CA ALA A 52 -11.77 -6.37 16.52
C ALA A 52 -11.57 -5.15 15.61
N VAL A 53 -12.63 -4.68 14.95
CA VAL A 53 -12.55 -3.54 14.04
C VAL A 53 -13.51 -2.44 14.47
N VAL A 54 -12.99 -1.22 14.57
CA VAL A 54 -13.76 0.00 14.84
C VAL A 54 -13.65 0.91 13.61
N THR A 55 -14.78 1.20 12.99
CA THR A 55 -14.86 1.96 11.73
C THR A 55 -14.84 3.47 11.96
N ARG A 56 -13.75 3.97 12.55
CA ARG A 56 -13.45 5.39 12.67
C ARG A 56 -11.95 5.60 12.53
N SER A 57 -11.56 6.68 11.91
CA SER A 57 -10.16 7.04 11.70
C SER A 57 -9.68 8.20 12.60
N ASP A 58 -10.61 8.89 13.28
CA ASP A 58 -10.29 10.05 14.09
C ASP A 58 -10.13 9.66 15.57
N CYS A 59 -8.90 9.61 16.04
CA CYS A 59 -8.59 9.55 17.46
C CYS A 59 -8.24 10.96 17.93
N VAL A 60 -9.21 11.64 18.55
CA VAL A 60 -9.01 12.95 19.14
C VAL A 60 -9.27 12.90 20.63
N MET A 61 -8.60 13.78 21.40
CA MET A 61 -8.79 13.90 22.83
C MET A 61 -10.29 14.07 23.17
N ASN A 62 -10.74 13.38 24.20
CA ASN A 62 -12.14 13.35 24.66
C ASN A 62 -13.14 12.67 23.69
N SER A 63 -12.69 12.02 22.64
CA SER A 63 -13.55 11.13 21.85
C SER A 63 -13.70 9.76 22.54
N SER A 64 -14.68 8.95 22.08
CA SER A 64 -14.81 7.56 22.54
C SER A 64 -13.58 6.69 22.22
N LEU A 65 -12.86 7.03 21.15
CA LEU A 65 -11.62 6.35 20.75
C LEU A 65 -10.43 6.74 21.60
N TRP A 66 -10.42 7.91 22.22
CA TRP A 66 -9.39 8.34 23.16
C TRP A 66 -9.26 7.36 24.34
N GLY A 67 -10.37 7.02 24.97
CA GLY A 67 -10.39 6.04 26.05
C GLY A 67 -9.88 4.67 25.61
N LEU A 68 -10.28 4.22 24.43
CA LEU A 68 -9.82 2.96 23.86
C LEU A 68 -8.30 2.98 23.58
N ALA A 69 -7.81 4.03 22.93
CA ALA A 69 -6.39 4.15 22.61
C ALA A 69 -5.50 4.27 23.86
N THR A 70 -5.95 5.04 24.87
CA THR A 70 -5.17 5.25 26.10
C THR A 70 -5.25 4.11 27.10
N SER A 71 -6.17 3.15 26.92
CA SER A 71 -6.23 1.92 27.71
C SER A 71 -5.45 0.75 27.08
N ALA A 72 -4.90 0.95 25.89
CA ALA A 72 -4.11 -0.07 25.21
C ALA A 72 -2.71 -0.20 25.83
N ASP A 73 -2.12 -1.39 25.78
CA ASP A 73 -0.73 -1.62 26.17
C ASP A 73 0.24 -0.87 25.26
N PHE A 74 -0.10 -0.75 23.98
CA PHE A 74 0.58 0.13 23.02
C PHE A 74 -0.33 0.43 21.82
N VAL A 75 0.01 1.48 21.08
CA VAL A 75 -0.67 1.88 19.84
C VAL A 75 0.33 1.82 18.70
N LEU A 76 -0.03 1.11 17.63
CA LEU A 76 0.71 1.13 16.37
C LEU A 76 0.02 2.10 15.41
N ALA A 77 0.65 3.23 15.16
CA ALA A 77 0.21 4.22 14.17
C ALA A 77 0.90 3.92 12.84
N ASN A 78 0.11 3.59 11.83
CA ASN A 78 0.64 3.11 10.56
C ASN A 78 0.61 4.21 9.49
N THR A 79 1.75 4.51 8.91
CA THR A 79 1.99 5.58 7.92
C THR A 79 2.02 7.00 8.50
N VAL A 80 2.50 7.96 7.71
CA VAL A 80 2.51 9.38 8.09
C VAL A 80 1.10 9.97 8.18
N VAL A 81 0.12 9.33 7.56
CA VAL A 81 -1.29 9.80 7.56
C VAL A 81 -1.84 9.84 8.99
N GLU A 82 -1.36 8.97 9.88
CA GLU A 82 -1.77 8.92 11.28
C GLU A 82 -1.09 9.99 12.16
N ALA A 83 -0.41 10.97 11.57
CA ALA A 83 0.25 12.06 12.30
C ALA A 83 -0.68 12.80 13.29
N ALA A 84 -1.97 12.92 12.97
CA ALA A 84 -2.96 13.53 13.86
C ALA A 84 -3.21 12.68 15.12
N ALA A 85 -3.34 11.37 14.97
CA ALA A 85 -3.49 10.44 16.08
C ALA A 85 -2.22 10.42 16.93
N VAL A 86 -1.05 10.35 16.29
CA VAL A 86 0.25 10.44 16.98
C VAL A 86 0.38 11.76 17.75
N SER A 87 0.02 12.89 17.15
CA SER A 87 0.04 14.19 17.81
C SER A 87 -0.88 14.24 19.04
N THR A 88 -2.04 13.61 18.95
CA THR A 88 -3.02 13.53 20.04
C THR A 88 -2.50 12.67 21.20
N LEU A 89 -1.84 11.55 20.91
CA LEU A 89 -1.29 10.63 21.91
C LEU A 89 0.10 11.03 22.43
N ASN A 90 0.72 12.02 21.81
CA ASN A 90 2.05 12.48 22.14
C ASN A 90 2.12 13.03 23.58
N GLY A 91 3.01 12.46 24.39
CA GLY A 91 3.10 12.79 25.82
C GLY A 91 2.06 12.13 26.71
N SER A 92 1.23 11.22 26.19
CA SER A 92 0.34 10.37 26.99
C SER A 92 1.11 9.23 27.67
N PHE A 93 0.41 8.40 28.44
CA PHE A 93 1.00 7.24 29.12
C PHE A 93 1.14 6.02 28.21
N VAL A 94 0.40 5.96 27.08
CA VAL A 94 0.43 4.82 26.18
C VAL A 94 1.65 4.88 25.25
N PRO A 95 2.44 3.82 25.14
CA PRO A 95 3.50 3.73 24.13
C PRO A 95 2.92 3.78 22.73
N VAL A 96 3.52 4.57 21.85
CA VAL A 96 3.12 4.70 20.45
C VAL A 96 4.29 4.30 19.56
N LEU A 97 4.10 3.29 18.73
CA LEU A 97 4.99 2.94 17.65
C LEU A 97 4.48 3.57 16.36
N TRP A 98 5.17 4.57 15.85
CA TRP A 98 4.82 5.22 14.60
C TRP A 98 5.61 4.63 13.45
N TRP A 99 4.96 3.80 12.64
CA TRP A 99 5.62 3.04 11.59
C TRP A 99 5.41 3.67 10.21
N LEU A 100 6.49 4.22 9.64
CA LEU A 100 6.49 5.01 8.41
C LEU A 100 6.78 4.13 7.19
N HIS A 101 5.92 4.25 6.18
CA HIS A 101 6.03 3.56 4.90
C HIS A 101 6.05 4.53 3.71
N ASP A 102 5.85 5.81 3.98
CA ASP A 102 5.50 6.79 2.98
C ASP A 102 6.74 7.34 2.27
N ALA A 103 6.55 7.66 0.98
CA ALA A 103 7.51 8.41 0.18
C ALA A 103 7.28 9.93 0.31
N PHE A 104 8.24 10.72 -0.19
CA PHE A 104 8.24 12.19 -0.11
C PHE A 104 6.93 12.88 -0.52
N ALA A 105 6.22 12.34 -1.52
CA ALA A 105 5.03 12.96 -2.09
C ALA A 105 3.87 13.18 -1.09
N GLY A 106 3.78 12.38 -0.02
CA GLY A 106 2.73 12.50 0.99
C GLY A 106 3.00 13.59 2.04
N TYR A 107 4.27 13.89 2.29
CA TYR A 107 4.67 14.72 3.42
C TYR A 107 4.24 16.19 3.35
N PRO A 108 4.27 16.89 2.20
CA PRO A 108 3.84 18.29 2.13
C PRO A 108 2.40 18.51 2.60
N PHE A 109 1.53 17.54 2.39
CA PHE A 109 0.11 17.64 2.76
C PHE A 109 -0.14 17.38 4.25
N ILE A 110 0.73 16.60 4.90
CA ILE A 110 0.54 16.17 6.28
C ILE A 110 1.49 16.85 7.27
N ALA A 111 2.54 17.54 6.80
CA ALA A 111 3.60 18.12 7.62
C ALA A 111 3.08 19.00 8.75
N HIS A 112 1.97 19.71 8.54
CA HIS A 112 1.33 20.57 9.54
C HIS A 112 0.71 19.81 10.71
N LYS A 113 0.44 18.50 10.57
CA LYS A 113 -0.09 17.61 11.63
C LYS A 113 1.00 16.88 12.38
N ILE A 114 2.23 16.84 11.84
CA ILE A 114 3.36 16.17 12.47
C ILE A 114 3.77 16.96 13.72
N PRO A 115 3.89 16.33 14.91
CA PRO A 115 4.32 17.01 16.13
C PRO A 115 5.67 17.72 15.90
N LYS A 116 5.85 18.87 16.55
CA LYS A 116 7.14 19.58 16.55
C LYS A 116 8.19 18.83 17.35
N THR A 117 7.79 18.22 18.44
CA THR A 117 8.62 17.42 19.35
C THR A 117 7.89 16.14 19.71
N LEU A 118 8.63 15.08 19.93
CA LEU A 118 8.07 13.80 20.37
C LEU A 118 8.26 13.62 21.87
N GLY A 119 7.22 13.18 22.54
CA GLY A 119 7.30 12.69 23.91
C GLY A 119 8.04 11.36 23.98
N SER A 120 8.52 11.00 25.15
CA SER A 120 9.24 9.75 25.38
C SER A 120 8.42 8.48 25.12
N ASN A 121 7.10 8.63 24.99
CA ASN A 121 6.18 7.54 24.67
C ASN A 121 6.04 7.26 23.17
N VAL A 122 6.61 8.09 22.27
CA VAL A 122 6.50 7.93 20.82
C VAL A 122 7.82 7.44 20.25
N HIS A 123 7.81 6.25 19.66
CA HIS A 123 8.93 5.66 18.93
C HIS A 123 8.62 5.68 17.45
N VAL A 124 9.53 6.25 16.66
CA VAL A 124 9.37 6.32 15.19
C VAL A 124 10.23 5.27 14.53
N CYS A 125 9.58 4.45 13.72
CA CYS A 125 10.27 3.47 12.90
C CYS A 125 9.94 3.68 11.41
N ALA A 126 10.85 3.32 10.54
CA ALA A 126 10.65 3.37 9.10
C ALA A 126 11.00 2.02 8.45
N VAL A 127 10.31 1.68 7.38
CA VAL A 127 10.54 0.44 6.64
C VAL A 127 11.86 0.42 5.85
N GLY A 128 12.54 1.56 5.75
CA GLY A 128 13.82 1.67 5.08
C GLY A 128 14.28 3.11 4.94
N SER A 129 15.47 3.29 4.38
CA SER A 129 16.14 4.60 4.26
C SER A 129 15.33 5.64 3.50
N HIS A 130 14.53 5.23 2.51
CA HIS A 130 13.70 6.15 1.72
C HIS A 130 12.58 6.77 2.56
N ALA A 131 11.88 5.97 3.37
CA ALA A 131 10.86 6.47 4.29
C ALA A 131 11.48 7.32 5.41
N THR A 132 12.67 6.95 5.90
CA THR A 132 13.45 7.77 6.84
C THR A 132 13.77 9.14 6.24
N ALA A 133 14.32 9.17 5.03
CA ALA A 133 14.68 10.42 4.35
C ALA A 133 13.43 11.30 4.09
N ALA A 134 12.29 10.69 3.80
CA ALA A 134 11.03 11.41 3.61
C ALA A 134 10.58 12.12 4.89
N MET A 135 10.62 11.46 6.05
CA MET A 135 10.33 12.11 7.33
C MET A 135 11.38 13.17 7.67
N HIS A 136 12.66 12.89 7.49
CA HIS A 136 13.74 13.85 7.76
C HIS A 136 13.66 15.10 6.87
N SER A 137 12.99 15.06 5.73
CA SER A 137 12.75 16.27 4.91
C SER A 137 11.88 17.32 5.62
N VAL A 138 11.07 16.91 6.60
CA VAL A 138 10.16 17.77 7.36
C VAL A 138 10.48 17.81 8.86
N ARG A 139 11.14 16.78 9.39
CA ARG A 139 11.58 16.64 10.79
C ARG A 139 12.97 15.98 10.84
N PRO A 140 14.03 16.73 10.55
CA PRO A 140 15.40 16.21 10.54
C PRO A 140 15.91 15.83 11.93
N ASP A 141 15.27 16.31 12.97
CA ASP A 141 15.59 16.10 14.38
C ASP A 141 15.01 14.81 14.97
N PHE A 142 14.12 14.11 14.24
CA PHE A 142 13.55 12.87 14.75
C PHE A 142 14.55 11.72 14.68
N SER A 143 14.68 11.00 15.80
CA SER A 143 15.36 9.70 15.81
C SER A 143 14.43 8.66 15.19
N ILE A 144 14.89 7.99 14.13
CA ILE A 144 14.10 7.01 13.38
C ILE A 144 14.88 5.71 13.28
N GLU A 145 14.31 4.64 13.83
CA GLU A 145 14.85 3.31 13.73
C GLU A 145 14.34 2.62 12.46
N GLN A 146 15.12 1.67 11.93
CA GLN A 146 14.65 0.84 10.82
C GLN A 146 13.93 -0.38 11.37
N LEU A 147 12.66 -0.53 11.00
CA LEU A 147 11.85 -1.72 11.25
C LEU A 147 11.49 -2.36 9.91
N ILE A 148 12.39 -3.23 9.46
CA ILE A 148 12.19 -3.99 8.23
C ILE A 148 11.20 -5.12 8.53
N TYR A 149 10.19 -5.25 7.68
CA TYR A 149 9.23 -6.33 7.81
C TYR A 149 9.59 -7.50 6.90
N GLY A 150 9.26 -8.69 7.35
CA GLY A 150 9.25 -9.89 6.52
C GLY A 150 7.95 -10.01 5.72
N LEU A 151 8.01 -10.73 4.62
CA LEU A 151 6.83 -11.22 3.90
C LEU A 151 6.77 -12.74 4.09
N PRO A 152 5.57 -13.33 4.21
CA PRO A 152 5.44 -14.77 4.10
C PRO A 152 6.05 -15.27 2.80
N ASP A 153 6.63 -16.45 2.83
CA ASP A 153 7.18 -17.07 1.62
C ASP A 153 6.04 -17.62 0.75
N TYR A 154 5.54 -16.76 -0.12
CA TYR A 154 4.49 -17.13 -1.06
C TYR A 154 4.97 -18.04 -2.19
N ALA A 155 6.26 -18.30 -2.31
CA ALA A 155 6.77 -19.20 -3.34
C ALA A 155 6.27 -20.64 -3.15
N GLN A 156 5.93 -21.01 -1.91
CA GLN A 156 5.41 -22.33 -1.56
C GLN A 156 3.89 -22.48 -1.76
N GLU A 157 3.18 -21.36 -1.98
CA GLU A 157 1.75 -21.41 -2.24
C GLU A 157 1.50 -21.71 -3.73
N SER A 158 0.73 -22.77 -4.02
CA SER A 158 0.33 -23.12 -5.38
C SER A 158 -1.13 -22.74 -5.60
N PHE A 159 -1.36 -22.01 -6.67
CA PHE A 159 -2.70 -21.60 -7.10
C PHE A 159 -3.00 -22.14 -8.50
N PRO A 160 -4.29 -22.29 -8.86
CA PRO A 160 -4.67 -22.64 -10.22
C PRO A 160 -4.03 -21.67 -11.23
N PRO A 161 -3.57 -22.15 -12.40
CA PRO A 161 -3.00 -21.29 -13.43
C PRO A 161 -3.97 -20.18 -13.85
N TYR A 162 -3.45 -18.94 -13.88
CA TYR A 162 -4.20 -17.82 -14.43
C TYR A 162 -4.27 -17.97 -15.96
N ASP A 163 -5.42 -17.66 -16.55
CA ASP A 163 -5.58 -17.73 -18.01
C ASP A 163 -4.81 -16.61 -18.71
N ILE A 164 -3.69 -16.99 -19.36
CA ILE A 164 -2.86 -16.13 -20.20
C ILE A 164 -2.97 -16.50 -21.68
N SER A 165 -3.99 -17.23 -22.10
CA SER A 165 -4.18 -17.70 -23.49
C SER A 165 -4.18 -16.56 -24.52
N TYR A 166 -4.63 -15.36 -24.12
CA TYR A 166 -4.59 -14.14 -24.94
C TYR A 166 -3.16 -13.73 -25.33
N ALA A 167 -2.14 -14.14 -24.60
CA ALA A 167 -0.75 -13.89 -24.97
C ALA A 167 -0.31 -14.71 -26.19
N GLY A 168 -1.03 -15.80 -26.52
CA GLY A 168 -0.76 -16.63 -27.70
C GLY A 168 0.63 -17.27 -27.67
N GLY A 169 1.13 -17.65 -26.51
CA GLY A 169 2.49 -18.20 -26.31
C GLY A 169 3.63 -17.20 -26.45
N ARG A 170 3.33 -15.92 -26.61
CA ARG A 170 4.34 -14.84 -26.65
C ARG A 170 4.86 -14.52 -25.24
N PRO A 171 6.11 -14.02 -25.13
CA PRO A 171 6.58 -13.43 -23.87
C PRO A 171 5.60 -12.39 -23.34
N LEU A 172 5.19 -12.55 -22.06
CA LEU A 172 4.22 -11.70 -21.39
C LEU A 172 4.92 -10.75 -20.41
N PHE A 173 4.77 -9.45 -20.66
CA PHE A 173 5.25 -8.38 -19.77
C PHE A 173 4.07 -7.80 -19.00
N VAL A 174 4.16 -7.76 -17.68
CA VAL A 174 3.04 -7.39 -16.81
C VAL A 174 3.42 -6.20 -15.93
N THR A 175 2.56 -5.20 -15.82
CA THR A 175 2.61 -4.20 -14.75
C THR A 175 1.40 -4.35 -13.84
N VAL A 176 1.63 -4.44 -12.52
CA VAL A 176 0.60 -4.64 -11.51
C VAL A 176 0.59 -3.46 -10.54
N GLY A 177 -0.55 -2.82 -10.41
CA GLY A 177 -0.74 -1.74 -9.44
C GLY A 177 -1.84 -0.77 -9.85
N SER A 178 -2.35 0.01 -8.88
CA SER A 178 -3.25 1.13 -9.20
C SER A 178 -2.59 2.08 -10.19
N PHE A 179 -3.39 2.64 -11.09
CA PHE A 179 -2.89 3.60 -12.07
C PHE A 179 -2.67 4.94 -11.39
N GLU A 180 -1.41 5.23 -11.10
CA GLU A 180 -0.95 6.43 -10.41
C GLU A 180 0.37 6.89 -11.03
N PRO A 181 0.64 8.22 -11.11
CA PRO A 181 1.85 8.76 -11.75
C PRO A 181 3.15 8.14 -11.23
N ARG A 182 3.23 7.84 -9.93
CA ARG A 182 4.41 7.23 -9.29
C ARG A 182 4.67 5.77 -9.69
N LYS A 183 3.72 5.11 -10.35
CA LYS A 183 3.81 3.70 -10.77
C LYS A 183 4.33 3.53 -12.20
N GLY A 184 4.51 4.62 -12.95
CA GLY A 184 5.16 4.62 -14.24
C GLY A 184 4.39 3.92 -15.37
N GLN A 185 3.08 3.73 -15.26
CA GLN A 185 2.31 3.13 -16.34
C GLN A 185 2.37 3.95 -17.63
N ASP A 186 2.46 5.28 -17.53
CA ASP A 186 2.66 6.19 -18.66
C ASP A 186 4.01 5.95 -19.34
N ILE A 187 5.06 5.72 -18.56
CA ILE A 187 6.40 5.38 -19.07
C ILE A 187 6.33 4.06 -19.82
N PHE A 188 5.66 3.06 -19.26
CA PHE A 188 5.50 1.76 -19.92
C PHE A 188 4.66 1.85 -21.19
N CYS A 189 3.57 2.64 -21.20
CA CYS A 189 2.79 2.93 -22.41
C CYS A 189 3.67 3.54 -23.51
N ASN A 190 4.48 4.53 -23.15
CA ASN A 190 5.38 5.19 -24.10
C ASN A 190 6.46 4.22 -24.63
N ALA A 191 7.02 3.38 -23.75
CA ALA A 191 7.98 2.36 -24.16
C ALA A 191 7.38 1.39 -25.21
N ILE A 192 6.14 0.93 -25.00
CA ILE A 192 5.45 0.04 -25.94
C ILE A 192 5.21 0.73 -27.30
N ARG A 193 4.84 2.02 -27.29
CA ARG A 193 4.66 2.81 -28.53
C ARG A 193 5.95 2.96 -29.33
N LEU A 194 7.08 3.07 -28.65
CA LEU A 194 8.40 3.22 -29.28
C LEU A 194 8.95 1.91 -29.87
N LEU A 195 8.37 0.75 -29.50
CA LEU A 195 8.79 -0.52 -30.11
C LEU A 195 8.44 -0.56 -31.60
N LYS A 196 9.38 -1.05 -32.39
CA LYS A 196 9.11 -1.35 -33.80
C LYS A 196 7.97 -2.36 -33.91
N PRO A 197 7.08 -2.27 -34.92
CA PRO A 197 5.93 -3.17 -35.04
C PRO A 197 6.29 -4.65 -34.98
N GLU A 198 7.37 -5.05 -35.66
CA GLU A 198 7.85 -6.44 -35.71
C GLU A 198 8.39 -6.96 -34.36
N VAL A 199 8.80 -6.05 -33.45
CA VAL A 199 9.20 -6.40 -32.08
C VAL A 199 7.98 -6.47 -31.19
N ARG A 200 7.09 -5.47 -31.27
CA ARG A 200 5.88 -5.41 -30.45
C ARG A 200 4.97 -6.62 -30.69
N GLN A 201 4.81 -7.06 -31.94
CA GLN A 201 4.00 -8.23 -32.31
C GLN A 201 4.51 -9.56 -31.72
N LYS A 202 5.79 -9.61 -31.32
CA LYS A 202 6.41 -10.82 -30.72
C LYS A 202 6.22 -10.88 -29.20
N ALA A 203 5.56 -9.90 -28.58
CA ALA A 203 5.33 -9.86 -27.15
C ALA A 203 3.86 -9.56 -26.84
N ALA A 204 3.47 -9.83 -25.61
CA ALA A 204 2.19 -9.43 -25.03
C ALA A 204 2.44 -8.53 -23.79
N PHE A 205 1.62 -7.53 -23.62
CA PHE A 205 1.75 -6.53 -22.55
C PHE A 205 0.43 -6.46 -21.77
N LEU A 206 0.48 -6.69 -20.48
CA LEU A 206 -0.71 -6.68 -19.62
C LEU A 206 -0.60 -5.60 -18.54
N PHE A 207 -1.59 -4.76 -18.47
CA PHE A 207 -1.81 -3.81 -17.40
C PHE A 207 -2.85 -4.34 -16.43
N VAL A 208 -2.50 -4.46 -15.15
CA VAL A 208 -3.41 -4.90 -14.08
C VAL A 208 -3.52 -3.84 -13.02
N GLY A 209 -4.72 -3.37 -12.77
CA GLY A 209 -4.93 -2.43 -11.68
C GLY A 209 -6.20 -1.59 -11.76
N LYS A 210 -6.55 -0.97 -10.64
CA LYS A 210 -7.67 -0.04 -10.54
C LYS A 210 -7.24 1.35 -11.05
N ALA A 211 -8.11 2.01 -11.80
CA ALA A 211 -7.91 3.40 -12.21
C ALA A 211 -8.06 4.33 -11.00
N ALA A 212 -6.94 4.80 -10.44
CA ALA A 212 -6.90 5.88 -9.47
C ALA A 212 -6.73 7.23 -10.18
N ASP A 213 -5.93 7.25 -11.25
CA ASP A 213 -5.80 8.41 -12.15
C ASP A 213 -6.51 8.13 -13.48
N LYS A 214 -7.47 9.00 -13.82
CA LYS A 214 -8.28 8.87 -15.04
C LYS A 214 -7.46 9.11 -16.31
N SER A 215 -6.48 10.00 -16.26
CA SER A 215 -5.61 10.30 -17.41
C SER A 215 -4.75 9.10 -17.78
N LEU A 216 -4.14 8.46 -16.78
CA LEU A 216 -3.36 7.23 -16.98
C LEU A 216 -4.23 6.08 -17.50
N LYS A 217 -5.46 5.96 -16.98
CA LYS A 217 -6.39 4.94 -17.49
C LYS A 217 -6.73 5.17 -18.96
N ASN A 218 -7.02 6.40 -19.34
CA ASN A 218 -7.29 6.75 -20.73
C ASN A 218 -6.08 6.45 -21.65
N ALA A 219 -4.86 6.71 -21.16
CA ALA A 219 -3.64 6.40 -21.93
C ALA A 219 -3.48 4.88 -22.17
N VAL A 220 -3.81 4.06 -21.17
CA VAL A 220 -3.81 2.60 -21.30
C VAL A 220 -4.92 2.13 -22.23
N ASP A 221 -6.14 2.69 -22.11
CA ASP A 221 -7.25 2.33 -22.98
C ASP A 221 -6.95 2.63 -24.44
N ALA A 222 -6.42 3.82 -24.73
CA ALA A 222 -5.98 4.17 -26.07
C ALA A 222 -4.89 3.21 -26.60
N LEU A 223 -3.97 2.77 -25.73
CA LEU A 223 -2.95 1.81 -26.13
C LEU A 223 -3.53 0.42 -26.44
N VAL A 224 -4.55 -0.01 -25.68
CA VAL A 224 -5.28 -1.26 -25.95
C VAL A 224 -6.06 -1.17 -27.26
N GLU A 225 -6.67 -0.02 -27.56
CA GLU A 225 -7.36 0.23 -28.84
C GLU A 225 -6.39 0.25 -30.03
N ASP A 226 -5.22 0.89 -29.86
CA ASP A 226 -4.18 0.95 -30.91
C ASP A 226 -3.56 -0.41 -31.20
N TYR A 227 -3.49 -1.31 -30.21
CA TYR A 227 -2.77 -2.59 -30.29
C TYR A 227 -3.55 -3.76 -29.65
N PRO A 228 -4.78 -4.06 -30.08
CA PRO A 228 -5.69 -5.00 -29.41
C PRO A 228 -5.18 -6.43 -29.33
N ASP A 229 -4.28 -6.82 -30.24
CA ASP A 229 -3.72 -8.18 -30.29
C ASP A 229 -2.49 -8.37 -29.38
N THR A 230 -1.94 -7.29 -28.85
CA THR A 230 -0.68 -7.32 -28.08
C THR A 230 -0.76 -6.65 -26.73
N VAL A 231 -1.69 -5.72 -26.52
CA VAL A 231 -1.85 -4.98 -25.27
C VAL A 231 -3.19 -5.30 -24.62
N PHE A 232 -3.16 -5.61 -23.34
CA PHE A 232 -4.32 -6.07 -22.59
C PHE A 232 -4.44 -5.30 -21.28
N TYR A 233 -5.67 -5.21 -20.78
CA TYR A 233 -5.99 -4.60 -19.49
C TYR A 233 -6.91 -5.48 -18.66
N ARG A 234 -6.64 -5.54 -17.33
CA ARG A 234 -7.50 -6.15 -16.33
C ARG A 234 -7.68 -5.16 -15.16
N LYS A 235 -8.92 -4.94 -14.75
CA LYS A 235 -9.25 -3.92 -13.76
C LYS A 235 -8.68 -4.24 -12.37
N ARG A 236 -8.82 -5.49 -11.95
CA ARG A 236 -8.35 -5.99 -10.67
C ARG A 236 -8.22 -7.51 -10.77
N LEU A 237 -7.21 -8.02 -10.15
CA LEU A 237 -7.06 -9.45 -9.88
C LEU A 237 -6.95 -9.64 -8.38
N GLU A 238 -7.44 -10.76 -7.90
CA GLU A 238 -7.26 -11.17 -6.52
C GLU A 238 -5.83 -11.74 -6.33
N ARG A 239 -5.40 -11.84 -5.08
CA ARG A 239 -4.03 -12.23 -4.75
C ARG A 239 -3.59 -13.59 -5.34
N PRO A 240 -4.40 -14.66 -5.29
CA PRO A 240 -4.08 -15.92 -5.95
C PRO A 240 -3.86 -15.78 -7.46
N GLU A 241 -4.69 -14.97 -8.12
CA GLU A 241 -4.59 -14.69 -9.54
C GLU A 241 -3.32 -13.91 -9.88
N ILE A 242 -2.98 -12.89 -9.07
CA ILE A 242 -1.74 -12.10 -9.23
C ILE A 242 -0.52 -13.00 -9.07
N LYS A 243 -0.48 -13.87 -8.04
CA LYS A 243 0.62 -14.80 -7.83
C LYS A 243 0.77 -15.74 -9.01
N SER A 244 -0.33 -16.36 -9.43
CA SER A 244 -0.32 -17.28 -10.57
C SER A 244 0.07 -16.58 -11.89
N LEU A 245 -0.38 -15.34 -12.11
CA LEU A 245 0.04 -14.51 -13.24
C LEU A 245 1.54 -14.21 -13.20
N MET A 246 2.08 -13.86 -12.03
CA MET A 246 3.51 -13.58 -11.85
C MET A 246 4.38 -14.81 -12.09
N ASP A 247 3.91 -16.00 -11.72
CA ASP A 247 4.61 -17.27 -11.97
C ASP A 247 4.69 -17.64 -13.46
N GLN A 248 3.74 -17.14 -14.27
CA GLN A 248 3.61 -17.45 -15.70
C GLN A 248 4.13 -16.34 -16.61
N CYS A 249 4.26 -15.10 -16.12
CA CYS A 249 4.74 -14.00 -16.94
C CYS A 249 6.26 -14.09 -17.17
N THR A 250 6.71 -13.49 -18.25
CA THR A 250 8.14 -13.42 -18.58
C THR A 250 8.85 -12.37 -17.73
N CYS A 251 8.16 -11.26 -17.45
CA CYS A 251 8.72 -10.14 -16.70
C CYS A 251 7.61 -9.31 -16.04
N VAL A 252 7.84 -8.91 -14.79
CA VAL A 252 7.06 -7.87 -14.12
C VAL A 252 7.79 -6.55 -14.28
N VAL A 253 7.09 -5.55 -14.82
CA VAL A 253 7.60 -4.19 -15.03
C VAL A 253 7.14 -3.31 -13.86
N CYS A 254 8.11 -2.73 -13.13
CA CYS A 254 7.89 -1.88 -11.95
C CYS A 254 8.43 -0.48 -12.19
#